data_0a7f0a0846985528fae5e27058efa69e
#
_entry.id   0a7f0a0846985528fae5e27058efa69e
#
_cell.length_a   1.000
_cell.length_b   1.000
_cell.length_c   1.000
_cell.angle_alpha   90.00
_cell.angle_beta   90.00
_cell.angle_gamma   90.00
#
_symmetry.space_group_name_H-M   'P 1'
#
loop_
_entity.id
_entity.type
_entity.pdbx_description
1 polymer ?
#
loop_
_entity_poly.entity_id
_entity_poly.type
_entity_poly.pdbx_seq_one_letter_code
_entity_poly.pdbx_strand_id
1 'polypeptide(L)'
;IALGYFAVSFSLGIVARNVGMTPIQGMITSALCNASAGEYAGFTMIAAGAAYIEMAIVTLIANARYLLMSCAMSQRMDPDMPFFHRLLMAFDITDELFGITIARPGCLNPWYMYGAIALALPGWAVGTALGALAGNLMPWRLVSAFSVALYGMFLAIIIPPARKSRILAGLIAISFAASYLAEHLPGISSISSGTRTIILTVVLSSAAAILFPHPAEDSAADTSKETTEETHVHSADAAKQGA
;
A
#
# COMPACT_ATOMS: atom_id res chain seq x y z
N ILE A 1 3.28 0.79 11.01
CA ILE A 1 2.15 0.51 10.12
C ILE A 1 0.85 0.43 10.92
N ALA A 2 0.68 -0.48 11.89
CA ALA A 2 -0.57 -0.67 12.63
C ALA A 2 -1.14 0.63 13.26
N LEU A 3 -0.32 1.47 13.88
CA LEU A 3 -0.74 2.76 14.45
C LEU A 3 -1.18 3.75 13.35
N GLY A 4 -0.49 3.78 12.21
CA GLY A 4 -0.88 4.61 11.07
C GLY A 4 -2.22 4.16 10.49
N TYR A 5 -2.40 2.85 10.32
CA TYR A 5 -3.65 2.25 9.87
C TYR A 5 -4.80 2.57 10.81
N PHE A 6 -4.60 2.39 12.10
CA PHE A 6 -5.59 2.74 13.12
C PHE A 6 -6.02 4.20 13.03
N ALA A 7 -5.08 5.13 12.86
CA ALA A 7 -5.39 6.56 12.79
C ALA A 7 -6.26 6.92 11.58
N VAL A 8 -5.92 6.36 10.40
CA VAL A 8 -6.67 6.61 9.16
C VAL A 8 -8.05 5.97 9.22
N SER A 9 -8.10 4.69 9.59
CA SER A 9 -9.36 3.96 9.68
C SER A 9 -10.29 4.52 10.75
N PHE A 10 -9.75 5.09 11.82
CA PHE A 10 -10.56 5.83 12.79
C PHE A 10 -11.29 7.01 12.13
N SER A 11 -10.60 7.77 11.27
CA SER A 11 -11.25 8.86 10.51
C SER A 11 -12.30 8.32 9.55
N LEU A 12 -12.07 7.18 8.90
CA LEU A 12 -13.07 6.51 8.06
C LEU A 12 -14.26 6.01 8.88
N GLY A 13 -14.05 5.56 10.10
CA GLY A 13 -15.11 5.20 11.03
C GLY A 13 -16.07 6.34 11.34
N ILE A 14 -15.55 7.57 11.47
CA ILE A 14 -16.39 8.76 11.61
C ILE A 14 -17.26 8.96 10.36
N VAL A 15 -16.68 8.80 9.18
CA VAL A 15 -17.42 8.89 7.91
C VAL A 15 -18.50 7.80 7.85
N ALA A 16 -18.16 6.54 8.17
CA ALA A 16 -19.11 5.44 8.21
C ALA A 16 -20.30 5.73 9.13
N ARG A 17 -20.03 6.30 10.29
CA ARG A 17 -21.09 6.71 11.22
C ARG A 17 -22.00 7.80 10.65
N ASN A 18 -21.43 8.78 9.98
CA ASN A 18 -22.18 9.89 9.39
C ASN A 18 -23.11 9.45 8.26
N VAL A 19 -22.78 8.33 7.58
CA VAL A 19 -23.66 7.74 6.55
C VAL A 19 -24.65 6.70 7.13
N GLY A 20 -24.74 6.60 8.47
CA GLY A 20 -25.71 5.77 9.15
C GLY A 20 -25.28 4.32 9.40
N MET A 21 -24.02 3.96 9.15
CA MET A 21 -23.52 2.62 9.44
C MET A 21 -23.32 2.40 10.93
N THR A 22 -23.57 1.18 11.38
CA THR A 22 -23.22 0.75 12.73
C THR A 22 -21.71 0.49 12.84
N PRO A 23 -21.11 0.54 14.06
CA PRO A 23 -19.69 0.23 14.24
C PRO A 23 -19.28 -1.16 13.73
N ILE A 24 -20.17 -2.15 13.88
CA ILE A 24 -19.92 -3.51 13.37
C ILE A 24 -19.91 -3.54 11.84
N GLN A 25 -20.86 -2.85 11.20
CA GLN A 25 -20.87 -2.73 9.74
C GLN A 25 -19.60 -2.04 9.23
N GLY A 26 -19.20 -0.93 9.85
CA GLY A 26 -17.95 -0.25 9.54
C GLY A 26 -16.73 -1.17 9.68
N MET A 27 -16.64 -1.90 10.79
CA MET A 27 -15.56 -2.87 11.04
C MET A 27 -15.48 -3.96 9.96
N ILE A 28 -16.62 -4.56 9.61
CA ILE A 28 -16.67 -5.63 8.59
C ILE A 28 -16.29 -5.07 7.22
N THR A 29 -16.83 -3.90 6.86
CA THR A 29 -16.48 -3.25 5.59
C THR A 29 -15.00 -2.95 5.51
N SER A 30 -14.40 -2.40 6.55
CA SER A 30 -12.98 -2.13 6.64
C SER A 30 -12.13 -3.40 6.56
N ALA A 31 -12.51 -4.46 7.27
CA ALA A 31 -11.80 -5.74 7.21
C ALA A 31 -11.83 -6.39 5.82
N LEU A 32 -12.90 -6.17 5.04
CA LEU A 32 -13.05 -6.74 3.71
C LEU A 32 -12.48 -5.85 2.60
N CYS A 33 -12.49 -4.53 2.79
CA CYS A 33 -12.04 -3.57 1.77
C CYS A 33 -10.56 -3.18 1.95
N ASN A 34 -10.12 -2.94 3.18
CA ASN A 34 -8.78 -2.52 3.59
C ASN A 34 -8.08 -1.51 2.65
N ALA A 35 -8.85 -0.54 2.17
CA ALA A 35 -8.40 0.43 1.16
C ALA A 35 -9.00 1.81 1.44
N SER A 36 -8.20 2.74 1.95
CA SER A 36 -8.67 4.07 2.40
C SER A 36 -9.50 4.81 1.35
N ALA A 37 -9.00 4.91 0.12
CA ALA A 37 -9.68 5.62 -0.96
C ALA A 37 -10.95 4.88 -1.42
N GLY A 38 -10.87 3.55 -1.58
CA GLY A 38 -12.01 2.73 -1.98
C GLY A 38 -13.11 2.69 -0.93
N GLU A 39 -12.74 2.60 0.34
CA GLU A 39 -13.66 2.60 1.48
C GLU A 39 -14.36 3.94 1.64
N TYR A 40 -13.61 5.05 1.54
CA TYR A 40 -14.18 6.39 1.56
C TYR A 40 -15.16 6.61 0.38
N ALA A 41 -14.77 6.18 -0.83
CA ALA A 41 -15.62 6.23 -2.00
C ALA A 41 -16.91 5.40 -1.79
N GLY A 42 -16.78 4.18 -1.25
CA GLY A 42 -17.92 3.32 -0.91
C GLY A 42 -18.88 3.99 0.07
N PHE A 43 -18.37 4.57 1.16
CA PHE A 43 -19.19 5.29 2.14
C PHE A 43 -19.89 6.50 1.52
N THR A 44 -19.21 7.24 0.63
CA THR A 44 -19.81 8.37 -0.09
C THR A 44 -20.93 7.90 -1.02
N MET A 45 -20.78 6.78 -1.71
CA MET A 45 -21.82 6.20 -2.55
C MET A 45 -23.01 5.69 -1.74
N ILE A 46 -22.77 5.11 -0.55
CA ILE A 46 -23.85 4.73 0.40
C ILE A 46 -24.64 5.97 0.82
N ALA A 47 -23.94 7.06 1.18
CA ALA A 47 -24.59 8.32 1.56
C ALA A 47 -25.46 8.91 0.43
N ALA A 48 -25.01 8.75 -0.82
CA ALA A 48 -25.74 9.21 -2.01
C ALA A 48 -26.89 8.28 -2.41
N GLY A 49 -27.05 7.11 -1.79
CA GLY A 49 -28.04 6.11 -2.19
C GLY A 49 -27.78 5.54 -3.59
N ALA A 50 -26.51 5.51 -4.02
CA ALA A 50 -26.10 5.08 -5.36
C ALA A 50 -26.37 3.60 -5.60
N ALA A 51 -26.54 3.20 -6.85
CA ALA A 51 -26.70 1.82 -7.23
C ALA A 51 -25.42 1.01 -6.95
N TYR A 52 -25.57 -0.29 -6.62
CA TYR A 52 -24.42 -1.15 -6.31
C TYR A 52 -23.39 -1.24 -7.44
N ILE A 53 -23.85 -1.20 -8.69
CA ILE A 53 -22.94 -1.23 -9.85
C ILE A 53 -22.11 0.06 -9.94
N GLU A 54 -22.71 1.19 -9.64
CA GLU A 54 -22.02 2.47 -9.63
C GLU A 54 -20.96 2.51 -8.51
N MET A 55 -21.35 2.04 -7.32
CA MET A 55 -20.41 1.87 -6.20
C MET A 55 -19.23 0.97 -6.58
N ALA A 56 -19.50 -0.17 -7.24
CA ALA A 56 -18.45 -1.10 -7.67
C ALA A 56 -17.48 -0.44 -8.67
N ILE A 57 -18.00 0.30 -9.65
CA ILE A 57 -17.18 1.00 -10.64
C ILE A 57 -16.32 2.08 -9.99
N VAL A 58 -16.91 2.91 -9.12
CA VAL A 58 -16.17 3.99 -8.45
C VAL A 58 -15.09 3.42 -7.53
N THR A 59 -15.40 2.37 -6.77
CA THR A 59 -14.43 1.70 -5.90
C THR A 59 -13.31 1.04 -6.71
N LEU A 60 -13.62 0.40 -7.85
CA LEU A 60 -12.62 -0.18 -8.74
C LEU A 60 -11.68 0.90 -9.30
N ILE A 61 -12.21 2.02 -9.74
CA ILE A 61 -11.40 3.14 -10.25
C ILE A 61 -10.52 3.72 -9.14
N ALA A 62 -11.07 3.93 -7.93
CA ALA A 62 -10.31 4.45 -6.79
C ALA A 62 -9.13 3.52 -6.40
N ASN A 63 -9.30 2.22 -6.57
CA ASN A 63 -8.32 1.18 -6.21
C ASN A 63 -7.51 0.66 -7.41
N ALA A 64 -7.65 1.22 -8.61
CA ALA A 64 -7.00 0.69 -9.82
C ALA A 64 -5.46 0.65 -9.73
N ARG A 65 -4.84 1.49 -8.88
CA ARG A 65 -3.39 1.43 -8.60
C ARG A 65 -2.94 0.07 -8.04
N TYR A 66 -3.80 -0.66 -7.33
CA TYR A 66 -3.47 -1.98 -6.78
C TYR A 66 -3.25 -3.03 -7.87
N LEU A 67 -3.82 -2.85 -9.07
CA LEU A 67 -3.51 -3.69 -10.23
C LEU A 67 -2.04 -3.59 -10.61
N LEU A 68 -1.49 -2.36 -10.64
CA LEU A 68 -0.07 -2.14 -10.93
C LEU A 68 0.83 -2.73 -9.85
N MET A 69 0.47 -2.57 -8.57
CA MET A 69 1.19 -3.17 -7.45
C MET A 69 1.16 -4.70 -7.52
N SER A 70 0.01 -5.28 -7.84
CA SER A 70 -0.14 -6.74 -8.02
C SER A 70 0.75 -7.26 -9.14
N CYS A 71 0.82 -6.55 -10.28
CA CYS A 71 1.72 -6.89 -11.38
C CYS A 71 3.19 -6.85 -10.94
N ALA A 72 3.60 -5.81 -10.22
CA ALA A 72 4.97 -5.70 -9.71
C ALA A 72 5.32 -6.81 -8.71
N MET A 73 4.39 -7.12 -7.78
CA MET A 73 4.59 -8.21 -6.81
C MET A 73 4.65 -9.57 -7.50
N SER A 74 3.80 -9.81 -8.51
CA SER A 74 3.75 -11.10 -9.21
C SER A 74 5.08 -11.45 -9.90
N GLN A 75 5.83 -10.44 -10.37
CA GLN A 75 7.15 -10.62 -10.96
C GLN A 75 8.25 -11.04 -9.94
N ARG A 76 7.99 -10.81 -8.66
CA ARG A 76 8.88 -11.14 -7.55
C ARG A 76 8.43 -12.39 -6.77
N MET A 77 7.31 -13.00 -7.14
CA MET A 77 6.84 -14.25 -6.55
C MET A 77 7.65 -15.42 -7.11
N ASP A 78 7.91 -16.41 -6.24
CA ASP A 78 8.47 -17.68 -6.67
C ASP A 78 7.53 -18.34 -7.70
N PRO A 79 8.03 -18.80 -8.87
CA PRO A 79 7.21 -19.50 -9.86
C PRO A 79 6.49 -20.73 -9.28
N ASP A 80 7.11 -21.43 -8.33
CA ASP A 80 6.57 -22.64 -7.69
C ASP A 80 5.66 -22.35 -6.48
N MET A 81 5.43 -21.05 -6.17
CA MET A 81 4.56 -20.66 -5.05
C MET A 81 3.13 -21.16 -5.27
N PRO A 82 2.55 -21.91 -4.30
CA PRO A 82 1.17 -22.40 -4.37
C PRO A 82 0.16 -21.26 -4.60
N PHE A 83 -0.85 -21.52 -5.43
CA PHE A 83 -1.88 -20.54 -5.77
C PHE A 83 -2.56 -19.92 -4.54
N PHE A 84 -2.77 -20.73 -3.49
CA PHE A 84 -3.40 -20.25 -2.26
C PHE A 84 -2.59 -19.12 -1.58
N HIS A 85 -1.26 -19.23 -1.55
CA HIS A 85 -0.40 -18.16 -1.02
C HIS A 85 -0.50 -16.89 -1.88
N ARG A 86 -0.52 -17.05 -3.21
CA ARG A 86 -0.70 -15.91 -4.13
C ARG A 86 -2.03 -15.19 -3.88
N LEU A 87 -3.10 -15.95 -3.69
CA LEU A 87 -4.44 -15.42 -3.42
C LEU A 87 -4.49 -14.67 -2.08
N LEU A 88 -3.93 -15.25 -1.01
CA LEU A 88 -3.90 -14.61 0.31
C LEU A 88 -3.03 -13.33 0.31
N MET A 89 -1.90 -13.33 -0.39
CA MET A 89 -1.09 -12.12 -0.53
C MET A 89 -1.82 -11.06 -1.34
N ALA A 90 -2.56 -11.45 -2.39
CA ALA A 90 -3.31 -10.53 -3.23
C ALA A 90 -4.50 -9.88 -2.52
N PHE A 91 -5.06 -10.55 -1.49
CA PHE A 91 -6.22 -10.06 -0.75
C PHE A 91 -5.93 -8.71 -0.06
N ASP A 92 -4.74 -8.52 0.45
CA ASP A 92 -4.41 -7.33 1.26
C ASP A 92 -3.16 -6.61 0.73
N ILE A 93 -3.21 -6.22 -0.54
CA ILE A 93 -2.18 -5.37 -1.14
C ILE A 93 -2.55 -3.91 -0.89
N THR A 94 -1.89 -3.29 0.07
CA THR A 94 -1.96 -1.86 0.32
C THR A 94 -0.65 -1.18 -0.02
N ASP A 95 -0.63 0.16 -0.07
CA ASP A 95 0.58 0.93 -0.37
C ASP A 95 1.73 0.59 0.59
N GLU A 96 1.42 0.43 1.87
CA GLU A 96 2.39 0.18 2.92
C GLU A 96 2.88 -1.26 2.91
N LEU A 97 1.96 -2.22 2.78
CA LEU A 97 2.31 -3.64 2.71
C LEU A 97 3.10 -3.94 1.45
N PHE A 98 2.70 -3.35 0.32
CA PHE A 98 3.48 -3.37 -0.91
C PHE A 98 4.88 -2.81 -0.69
N GLY A 99 4.99 -1.59 -0.13
CA GLY A 99 6.25 -0.91 0.04
C GLY A 99 7.27 -1.69 0.89
N ILE A 100 6.85 -2.25 2.03
CA ILE A 100 7.75 -3.04 2.89
C ILE A 100 8.08 -4.42 2.31
N THR A 101 7.16 -5.00 1.53
CA THR A 101 7.34 -6.34 0.96
C THR A 101 8.23 -6.28 -0.27
N ILE A 102 7.98 -5.34 -1.19
CA ILE A 102 8.76 -5.20 -2.42
C ILE A 102 10.20 -4.70 -2.16
N ALA A 103 10.43 -4.01 -1.05
CA ALA A 103 11.76 -3.53 -0.68
C ALA A 103 12.70 -4.63 -0.16
N ARG A 104 12.19 -5.83 0.11
CA ARG A 104 13.04 -6.95 0.55
C ARG A 104 13.78 -7.58 -0.62
N PRO A 105 15.05 -7.99 -0.44
CA PRO A 105 15.79 -8.68 -1.48
C PRO A 105 15.21 -10.08 -1.78
N GLY A 106 15.48 -10.59 -2.96
CA GLY A 106 15.09 -11.94 -3.39
C GLY A 106 13.59 -12.11 -3.69
N CYS A 107 13.12 -13.36 -3.74
CA CYS A 107 11.72 -13.69 -3.93
C CYS A 107 10.85 -13.30 -2.73
N LEU A 108 9.59 -12.97 -2.98
CA LEU A 108 8.67 -12.56 -1.92
C LEU A 108 8.35 -13.74 -0.99
N ASN A 109 8.50 -13.52 0.31
CA ASN A 109 8.16 -14.51 1.32
C ASN A 109 6.71 -14.32 1.80
N PRO A 110 5.81 -15.30 1.58
CA PRO A 110 4.41 -15.21 1.99
C PRO A 110 4.24 -14.99 3.50
N TRP A 111 5.06 -15.64 4.31
CA TRP A 111 4.97 -15.54 5.77
C TRP A 111 5.29 -14.14 6.30
N TYR A 112 6.21 -13.44 5.62
CA TYR A 112 6.47 -12.03 5.95
C TYR A 112 5.25 -11.17 5.69
N MET A 113 4.60 -11.36 4.52
CA MET A 113 3.37 -10.65 4.16
C MET A 113 2.24 -10.97 5.16
N TYR A 114 2.06 -12.24 5.54
CA TYR A 114 1.05 -12.64 6.53
C TYR A 114 1.28 -12.00 7.90
N GLY A 115 2.53 -11.93 8.36
CA GLY A 115 2.87 -11.22 9.59
C GLY A 115 2.51 -9.73 9.52
N ALA A 116 2.75 -9.10 8.38
CA ALA A 116 2.40 -7.70 8.16
C ALA A 116 0.87 -7.48 8.13
N ILE A 117 0.13 -8.34 7.42
CA ILE A 117 -1.35 -8.35 7.36
C ILE A 117 -1.94 -8.56 8.76
N ALA A 118 -1.42 -9.53 9.52
CA ALA A 118 -1.91 -9.84 10.86
C ALA A 118 -1.80 -8.67 11.85
N LEU A 119 -0.88 -7.75 11.60
CA LEU A 119 -0.75 -6.52 12.39
C LEU A 119 -1.56 -5.35 11.81
N ALA A 120 -1.64 -5.25 10.49
CA ALA A 120 -2.25 -4.13 9.80
C ALA A 120 -3.78 -4.22 9.81
N LEU A 121 -4.33 -5.37 9.38
CA LEU A 121 -5.77 -5.58 9.22
C LEU A 121 -6.58 -5.40 10.51
N PRO A 122 -6.18 -5.97 11.67
CA PRO A 122 -6.89 -5.70 12.91
C PRO A 122 -6.84 -4.23 13.31
N GLY A 123 -5.69 -3.56 13.11
CA GLY A 123 -5.55 -2.13 13.37
C GLY A 123 -6.54 -1.30 12.55
N TRP A 124 -6.69 -1.67 11.27
CA TRP A 124 -7.62 -1.02 10.34
C TRP A 124 -9.09 -1.26 10.76
N ALA A 125 -9.50 -2.49 10.94
CA ALA A 125 -10.88 -2.86 11.29
C ALA A 125 -11.32 -2.28 12.64
N VAL A 126 -10.45 -2.40 13.67
CA VAL A 126 -10.72 -1.86 15.02
C VAL A 126 -10.74 -0.34 15.00
N GLY A 127 -9.83 0.30 14.25
CA GLY A 127 -9.82 1.75 14.09
C GLY A 127 -11.15 2.28 13.54
N THR A 128 -11.68 1.67 12.47
CA THR A 128 -12.99 2.04 11.92
C THR A 128 -14.12 1.83 12.93
N ALA A 129 -14.13 0.69 13.62
CA ALA A 129 -15.15 0.44 14.65
C ALA A 129 -15.14 1.49 15.76
N LEU A 130 -13.96 1.82 16.27
CA LEU A 130 -13.79 2.82 17.32
C LEU A 130 -14.07 4.23 16.81
N GLY A 131 -13.72 4.55 15.56
CA GLY A 131 -14.09 5.80 14.91
C GLY A 131 -15.61 5.98 14.79
N ALA A 132 -16.34 4.92 14.45
CA ALA A 132 -17.80 4.92 14.37
C ALA A 132 -18.47 5.01 15.75
N LEU A 133 -17.82 4.47 16.80
CA LEU A 133 -18.31 4.57 18.19
C LEU A 133 -18.04 5.93 18.81
N ALA A 134 -16.82 6.42 18.69
CA ALA A 134 -16.30 7.53 19.49
C ALA A 134 -16.05 8.81 18.67
N GLY A 135 -16.21 8.76 17.35
CA GLY A 135 -15.84 9.86 16.46
C GLY A 135 -16.50 11.20 16.79
N ASN A 136 -17.74 11.18 17.23
CA ASN A 136 -18.47 12.38 17.62
C ASN A 136 -18.03 12.96 18.97
N LEU A 137 -17.27 12.21 19.76
CA LEU A 137 -16.76 12.62 21.08
C LEU A 137 -15.33 13.17 20.99
N MET A 138 -14.62 12.91 19.88
CA MET A 138 -13.24 13.34 19.73
C MET A 138 -13.11 14.79 19.27
N PRO A 139 -12.23 15.58 19.93
CA PRO A 139 -11.90 16.90 19.45
C PRO A 139 -11.28 16.83 18.04
N TRP A 140 -11.69 17.70 17.14
CA TRP A 140 -11.20 17.75 15.75
C TRP A 140 -9.66 17.82 15.64
N ARG A 141 -8.99 18.40 16.66
CA ARG A 141 -7.52 18.48 16.73
C ARG A 141 -6.85 17.10 16.78
N LEU A 142 -7.44 16.13 17.49
CA LEU A 142 -6.94 14.76 17.56
C LEU A 142 -7.16 14.04 16.23
N VAL A 143 -8.32 14.21 15.61
CA VAL A 143 -8.60 13.64 14.28
C VAL A 143 -7.62 14.18 13.25
N SER A 144 -7.34 15.48 13.26
CA SER A 144 -6.35 16.11 12.39
C SER A 144 -4.93 15.60 12.65
N ALA A 145 -4.53 15.41 13.93
CA ALA A 145 -3.22 14.86 14.28
C ALA A 145 -3.04 13.42 13.75
N PHE A 146 -4.07 12.59 13.83
CA PHE A 146 -4.03 11.24 13.27
C PHE A 146 -3.90 11.25 11.74
N SER A 147 -4.58 12.17 11.06
CA SER A 147 -4.43 12.33 9.60
C SER A 147 -3.01 12.72 9.21
N VAL A 148 -2.34 13.59 9.98
CA VAL A 148 -0.92 13.96 9.74
C VAL A 148 0.02 12.78 9.96
N ALA A 149 -0.27 11.89 10.92
CA ALA A 149 0.54 10.70 11.18
C ALA A 149 0.63 9.76 9.96
N LEU A 150 -0.44 9.69 9.12
CA LEU A 150 -0.44 8.96 7.87
C LEU A 150 0.65 9.46 6.91
N TYR A 151 0.74 10.77 6.71
CA TYR A 151 1.78 11.34 5.83
C TYR A 151 3.19 11.03 6.34
N GLY A 152 3.38 11.06 7.67
CA GLY A 152 4.64 10.64 8.30
C GLY A 152 5.00 9.18 8.00
N MET A 153 4.01 8.30 8.01
CA MET A 153 4.19 6.88 7.66
C MET A 153 4.62 6.71 6.20
N PHE A 154 3.97 7.38 5.24
CA PHE A 154 4.39 7.34 3.84
C PHE A 154 5.83 7.85 3.65
N LEU A 155 6.19 8.95 4.31
CA LEU A 155 7.56 9.46 4.25
C LEU A 155 8.56 8.45 4.82
N ALA A 156 8.22 7.73 5.89
CA ALA A 156 9.09 6.71 6.47
C ALA A 156 9.34 5.52 5.52
N ILE A 157 8.41 5.21 4.63
CA ILE A 157 8.56 4.16 3.60
C ILE A 157 9.38 4.67 2.41
N ILE A 158 9.15 5.92 1.97
CA ILE A 158 9.74 6.47 0.74
C ILE A 158 11.19 6.93 0.95
N ILE A 159 11.53 7.51 2.11
CA ILE A 159 12.85 8.11 2.36
C ILE A 159 14.01 7.10 2.30
N PRO A 160 13.93 5.89 2.91
CA PRO A 160 15.06 4.96 2.91
C PRO A 160 15.48 4.51 1.50
N PRO A 161 14.56 4.09 0.59
CA PRO A 161 14.91 3.78 -0.80
C PRO A 161 15.45 5.00 -1.56
N ALA A 162 14.86 6.19 -1.34
CA ALA A 162 15.31 7.42 -2.00
C ALA A 162 16.75 7.80 -1.64
N ARG A 163 17.19 7.52 -0.41
CA ARG A 163 18.58 7.75 0.03
C ARG A 163 19.57 6.80 -0.66
N LYS A 164 19.14 5.61 -1.06
CA LYS A 164 20.00 4.61 -1.72
C LYS A 164 20.14 4.84 -3.22
N SER A 165 19.17 5.47 -3.87
CA SER A 165 19.15 5.69 -5.32
C SER A 165 18.81 7.14 -5.68
N ARG A 166 19.76 7.83 -6.34
CA ARG A 166 19.53 9.19 -6.85
C ARG A 166 18.45 9.25 -7.92
N ILE A 167 18.32 8.19 -8.73
CA ILE A 167 17.29 8.07 -9.76
C ILE A 167 15.91 8.03 -9.08
N LEU A 168 15.76 7.20 -8.06
CA LEU A 168 14.51 7.07 -7.32
C LEU A 168 14.16 8.38 -6.58
N ALA A 169 15.15 9.04 -5.97
CA ALA A 169 14.94 10.35 -5.35
C ALA A 169 14.46 11.41 -6.36
N GLY A 170 15.06 11.45 -7.54
CA GLY A 170 14.62 12.31 -8.64
C GLY A 170 13.21 12.00 -9.12
N LEU A 171 12.87 10.72 -9.29
CA LEU A 171 11.54 10.27 -9.69
C LEU A 171 10.48 10.66 -8.66
N ILE A 172 10.77 10.51 -7.37
CA ILE A 172 9.89 10.94 -6.28
C ILE A 172 9.67 12.45 -6.33
N ALA A 173 10.72 13.25 -6.47
CA ALA A 173 10.60 14.70 -6.59
C ALA A 173 9.76 15.12 -7.79
N ILE A 174 9.96 14.49 -8.95
CA ILE A 174 9.17 14.73 -10.17
C ILE A 174 7.71 14.33 -9.93
N SER A 175 7.45 13.21 -9.24
CA SER A 175 6.09 12.75 -8.93
C SER A 175 5.33 13.75 -8.06
N PHE A 176 5.98 14.31 -7.03
CA PHE A 176 5.40 15.36 -6.20
C PHE A 176 5.12 16.64 -7.00
N ALA A 177 6.06 17.08 -7.82
CA ALA A 177 5.90 18.27 -8.66
C ALA A 177 4.77 18.06 -9.68
N ALA A 178 4.72 16.91 -10.35
CA ALA A 178 3.69 16.58 -11.33
C ALA A 178 2.30 16.49 -10.68
N SER A 179 2.19 15.90 -9.50
CA SER A 179 0.95 15.82 -8.74
C SER A 179 0.45 17.21 -8.34
N TYR A 180 1.34 18.06 -7.85
CA TYR A 180 1.02 19.45 -7.49
C TYR A 180 0.56 20.27 -8.72
N LEU A 181 1.28 20.17 -9.84
CA LEU A 181 0.92 20.85 -11.07
C LEU A 181 -0.44 20.36 -11.60
N ALA A 182 -0.68 19.04 -11.58
CA ALA A 182 -1.94 18.46 -12.03
C ALA A 182 -3.15 18.90 -11.20
N GLU A 183 -2.94 19.26 -9.94
CA GLU A 183 -3.98 19.79 -9.07
C GLU A 183 -4.35 21.24 -9.42
N HIS A 184 -3.37 22.05 -9.85
CA HIS A 184 -3.54 23.49 -10.07
C HIS A 184 -3.78 23.85 -11.53
N LEU A 185 -3.56 22.94 -12.49
CA LEU A 185 -3.77 23.20 -13.91
C LEU A 185 -5.28 23.21 -14.26
N PRO A 186 -5.78 24.31 -14.84
CA PRO A 186 -7.16 24.37 -15.29
C PRO A 186 -7.42 23.31 -16.37
N GLY A 187 -8.47 22.53 -16.21
CA GLY A 187 -8.82 21.39 -17.09
C GLY A 187 -8.42 20.02 -16.50
N ILE A 188 -7.27 19.89 -15.86
CA ILE A 188 -6.85 18.64 -15.17
C ILE A 188 -7.44 18.59 -13.76
N SER A 189 -7.61 19.73 -13.13
CA SER A 189 -8.23 19.84 -11.78
C SER A 189 -9.69 19.37 -11.75
N SER A 190 -10.39 19.35 -12.89
CA SER A 190 -11.77 18.83 -12.98
C SER A 190 -11.83 17.29 -12.99
N ILE A 191 -10.71 16.60 -13.21
CA ILE A 191 -10.63 15.15 -13.17
C ILE A 191 -10.58 14.71 -11.70
N SER A 192 -11.28 13.62 -11.37
CA SER A 192 -11.27 13.08 -9.99
C SER A 192 -9.83 12.78 -9.52
N SER A 193 -9.57 12.99 -8.23
CA SER A 193 -8.25 12.77 -7.64
C SER A 193 -7.72 11.34 -7.90
N GLY A 194 -8.60 10.32 -7.84
CA GLY A 194 -8.23 8.94 -8.11
C GLY A 194 -7.77 8.73 -9.55
N THR A 195 -8.54 9.19 -10.53
CA THR A 195 -8.20 9.08 -11.96
C THR A 195 -6.90 9.82 -12.28
N ARG A 196 -6.71 11.00 -11.73
CA ARG A 196 -5.48 11.79 -11.86
C ARG A 196 -4.26 11.03 -11.32
N THR A 197 -4.39 10.41 -10.16
CA THR A 197 -3.31 9.59 -9.57
C THR A 197 -2.96 8.40 -10.47
N ILE A 198 -3.95 7.70 -11.03
CA ILE A 198 -3.72 6.58 -11.95
C ILE A 198 -2.96 7.04 -13.20
N ILE A 199 -3.42 8.12 -13.85
CA ILE A 199 -2.77 8.66 -15.04
C ILE A 199 -1.31 9.02 -14.74
N LEU A 200 -1.05 9.77 -13.67
CA LEU A 200 0.29 10.15 -13.27
C LEU A 200 1.16 8.93 -12.98
N THR A 201 0.64 7.94 -12.27
CA THR A 201 1.37 6.71 -11.95
C THR A 201 1.76 5.96 -13.22
N VAL A 202 0.83 5.74 -14.14
CA VAL A 202 1.10 5.03 -15.40
C VAL A 202 2.12 5.79 -16.24
N VAL A 203 1.94 7.09 -16.41
CA VAL A 203 2.84 7.93 -17.24
C VAL A 203 4.25 7.96 -16.66
N LEU A 204 4.38 8.24 -15.36
CA LEU A 204 5.69 8.36 -14.71
C LEU A 204 6.40 7.01 -14.60
N SER A 205 5.67 5.92 -14.31
CA SER A 205 6.24 4.58 -14.25
C SER A 205 6.71 4.10 -15.62
N SER A 206 5.90 4.34 -16.67
CA SER A 206 6.28 3.99 -18.05
C SER A 206 7.48 4.78 -18.52
N ALA A 207 7.50 6.10 -18.27
CA ALA A 207 8.64 6.93 -18.59
C ALA A 207 9.92 6.48 -17.85
N ALA A 208 9.81 6.18 -16.55
CA ALA A 208 10.93 5.67 -15.77
C ALA A 208 11.44 4.33 -16.28
N ALA A 209 10.56 3.40 -16.65
CA ALA A 209 10.93 2.08 -17.17
C ALA A 209 11.66 2.18 -18.54
N ILE A 210 11.24 3.13 -19.38
CA ILE A 210 11.89 3.37 -20.69
C ILE A 210 13.26 4.06 -20.53
N LEU A 211 13.34 5.05 -19.63
CA LEU A 211 14.56 5.85 -19.44
C LEU A 211 15.63 5.13 -18.62
N PHE A 212 15.22 4.26 -17.70
CA PHE A 212 16.10 3.53 -16.78
C PHE A 212 15.78 2.04 -16.77
N PRO A 213 15.96 1.31 -17.91
CA PRO A 213 15.69 -0.11 -17.93
C PRO A 213 16.68 -0.84 -17.01
N HIS A 214 16.17 -1.63 -16.08
CA HIS A 214 16.98 -2.56 -15.31
C HIS A 214 17.19 -3.83 -16.15
N PRO A 215 18.46 -4.28 -16.39
CA PRO A 215 18.69 -5.57 -17.01
C PRO A 215 18.13 -6.68 -16.11
N ALA A 216 17.43 -7.63 -16.71
CA ALA A 216 16.82 -8.76 -15.99
C ALA A 216 17.84 -9.72 -15.33
N GLU A 217 19.12 -9.57 -15.62
CA GLU A 217 20.21 -10.45 -15.16
C GLU A 217 20.68 -10.20 -13.72
N ASP A 218 20.50 -8.99 -13.18
CA ASP A 218 21.03 -8.66 -11.85
C ASP A 218 20.26 -9.33 -10.70
N SER A 219 19.01 -9.72 -10.91
CA SER A 219 18.20 -10.38 -9.88
C SER A 219 18.61 -11.83 -9.63
N ALA A 220 19.11 -12.53 -10.65
CA ALA A 220 19.57 -13.93 -10.55
C ALA A 220 21.03 -14.03 -10.05
N ALA A 221 21.86 -13.05 -10.39
CA ALA A 221 23.27 -13.02 -10.02
C ALA A 221 23.50 -12.69 -8.54
N ASP A 222 22.63 -11.85 -7.95
CA ASP A 222 22.73 -11.48 -6.53
C ASP A 222 22.27 -12.61 -5.62
N THR A 223 21.23 -13.35 -6.03
CA THR A 223 20.75 -14.53 -5.28
C THR A 223 21.80 -15.67 -5.29
N SER A 224 22.54 -15.84 -6.38
CA SER A 224 23.57 -16.87 -6.47
C SER A 224 24.82 -16.54 -5.64
N LYS A 225 25.16 -15.27 -5.49
CA LYS A 225 26.29 -14.82 -4.66
C LYS A 225 26.01 -14.94 -3.17
N GLU A 226 24.81 -14.54 -2.71
CA GLU A 226 24.40 -14.68 -1.30
C GLU A 226 24.34 -16.16 -0.87
N THR A 227 23.78 -17.02 -1.72
CA THR A 227 23.71 -18.47 -1.42
C THR A 227 25.11 -19.10 -1.35
N THR A 228 26.06 -18.63 -2.15
CA THR A 228 27.44 -19.13 -2.14
C THR A 228 28.20 -18.63 -0.91
N GLU A 229 27.98 -17.40 -0.50
CA GLU A 229 28.61 -16.81 0.68
C GLU A 229 28.11 -17.44 1.99
N GLU A 230 26.79 -17.65 2.11
CA GLU A 230 26.21 -18.36 3.27
C GLU A 230 26.68 -19.82 3.36
N THR A 231 26.82 -20.51 2.23
CA THR A 231 27.33 -21.90 2.21
C THR A 231 28.80 -21.96 2.63
N HIS A 232 29.61 -20.97 2.25
CA HIS A 232 31.02 -20.89 2.67
C HIS A 232 31.20 -20.52 4.14
N VAL A 233 30.37 -19.64 4.68
CA VAL A 233 30.40 -19.29 6.09
C VAL A 233 29.98 -20.48 6.97
N HIS A 234 28.94 -21.22 6.57
CA HIS A 234 28.46 -22.39 7.33
C HIS A 234 29.45 -23.56 7.28
N SER A 235 30.15 -23.76 6.15
CA SER A 235 31.20 -24.80 6.03
C SER A 235 32.48 -24.45 6.83
N ALA A 236 32.80 -23.16 6.95
CA ALA A 236 33.95 -22.69 7.73
C ALA A 236 33.73 -22.79 9.24
N ASP A 237 32.49 -22.57 9.69
CA ASP A 237 32.12 -22.71 11.12
C ASP A 237 32.01 -24.18 11.54
N ALA A 238 31.53 -25.06 10.66
CA ALA A 238 31.49 -26.50 10.90
C ALA A 238 32.92 -27.11 11.02
N ALA A 239 33.87 -26.60 10.22
CA ALA A 239 35.27 -27.05 10.29
C ALA A 239 36.00 -26.59 11.59
N LYS A 240 35.55 -25.49 12.22
CA LYS A 240 36.14 -25.02 13.48
C LYS A 240 35.55 -25.68 14.74
N GLN A 241 34.41 -26.32 14.63
CA GLN A 241 33.79 -27.04 15.77
C GLN A 241 34.14 -28.53 15.81
N GLY A 242 34.87 -29.06 14.82
CA GLY A 242 35.30 -30.45 14.72
C GLY A 242 36.78 -30.70 15.01
N ALA A 243 37.53 -29.69 15.46
CA ALA A 243 38.93 -29.75 15.88
C ALA A 243 39.04 -29.36 17.37
#